data_7525a347a67d332d8d6756ee177a699b
#
_entry.id   7525a347a67d332d8d6756ee177a699b
#
_cell.length_a   1.000
_cell.length_b   1.000
_cell.length_c   1.000
_cell.angle_alpha   90.00
_cell.angle_beta   90.00
_cell.angle_gamma   90.00
#
_symmetry.space_group_name_H-M   'P 1'
#
loop_
_entity.id
_entity.type
_entity.pdbx_description
1 polymer ?
#
loop_
_entity_poly.entity_id
_entity_poly.type
_entity_poly.pdbx_seq_one_letter_code
_entity_poly.pdbx_strand_id
1 'polypeptide(L)'
;MSKTNALQVLPSLFRKGRTTVIASSYRHVVAPLFVVLCTVLPASAQTPGAALPPAPPPPAATAPPAVSAGPTLPADFVVGAEDVLSVVFWREREMSADVIVRPDGRISLPLLNDVEVVGLTPDQIRERVTELARKFVEEPSATVVVKQINSRKVYITGSVERPGPYPLLRPTTILQLIAMAGGLKEFANSGSIVVVRTDGNAEQATFQFNYNDVKNRKNLTQNIPLKPGDTVIVP
;
A
#
# COMPACT_ATOMS: atom_id res chain seq x y z
N MET A 1 -45.35 14.83 44.60
CA MET A 1 -44.68 16.12 44.39
C MET A 1 -43.80 15.92 43.15
N SER A 2 -44.32 15.99 42.00
CA SER A 2 -44.61 17.07 41.04
C SER A 2 -43.44 18.05 40.88
N LYS A 3 -42.73 17.99 39.72
CA LYS A 3 -42.40 19.15 38.92
C LYS A 3 -41.90 18.75 37.55
N THR A 4 -42.78 18.92 36.61
CA THR A 4 -42.67 19.11 35.17
C THR A 4 -41.87 20.38 34.85
N ASN A 5 -41.02 20.35 33.82
CA ASN A 5 -40.73 21.49 32.94
C ASN A 5 -39.91 20.93 31.76
N ALA A 6 -40.35 21.02 30.64
CA ALA A 6 -40.81 22.00 29.66
C ALA A 6 -39.87 21.98 28.45
N LEU A 7 -40.50 21.66 27.31
CA LEU A 7 -40.01 21.78 25.95
C LEU A 7 -39.36 23.15 25.67
N GLN A 8 -38.28 23.15 24.93
CA GLN A 8 -37.99 24.26 24.01
C GLN A 8 -37.57 23.73 22.64
N VAL A 9 -38.51 23.86 21.76
CA VAL A 9 -38.36 23.72 20.29
C VAL A 9 -37.83 25.06 19.78
N LEU A 10 -36.79 25.06 18.97
CA LEU A 10 -36.42 26.20 18.13
C LEU A 10 -36.16 25.74 16.68
N PRO A 11 -36.58 26.55 15.70
CA PRO A 11 -36.80 26.11 14.34
C PRO A 11 -35.61 26.34 13.41
N SER A 12 -35.62 25.50 12.37
CA SER A 12 -35.00 25.59 11.06
C SER A 12 -34.58 26.98 10.57
N LEU A 13 -33.32 27.10 10.12
CA LEU A 13 -32.92 28.08 9.11
C LEU A 13 -32.35 27.38 7.88
N PHE A 14 -33.25 27.18 6.94
CA PHE A 14 -33.00 26.83 5.56
C PHE A 14 -32.26 27.98 4.87
N ARG A 15 -30.98 27.82 4.54
CA ARG A 15 -30.27 28.78 3.68
C ARG A 15 -30.01 28.16 2.32
N LYS A 16 -30.89 28.47 1.38
CA LYS A 16 -30.69 28.27 -0.07
C LYS A 16 -29.43 29.00 -0.54
N GLY A 17 -28.41 28.27 -0.92
CA GLY A 17 -27.25 28.76 -1.65
C GLY A 17 -27.47 28.54 -3.17
N ARG A 18 -27.50 29.63 -3.92
CA ARG A 18 -27.69 29.72 -5.36
C ARG A 18 -26.51 29.05 -6.10
N THR A 19 -26.85 28.12 -6.96
CA THR A 19 -25.96 27.57 -7.97
C THR A 19 -25.80 28.60 -9.10
N THR A 20 -24.64 29.18 -9.27
CA THR A 20 -24.32 30.00 -10.42
C THR A 20 -23.72 29.11 -11.49
N VAL A 21 -24.51 28.86 -12.53
CA VAL A 21 -24.07 28.20 -13.77
C VAL A 21 -23.38 29.27 -14.63
N ILE A 22 -22.09 29.13 -14.86
CA ILE A 22 -21.36 29.96 -15.84
C ILE A 22 -21.35 29.15 -17.15
N ALA A 23 -22.26 29.52 -18.05
CA ALA A 23 -22.24 29.08 -19.43
C ALA A 23 -21.20 29.91 -20.19
N SER A 24 -20.12 29.29 -20.63
CA SER A 24 -19.17 29.92 -21.56
C SER A 24 -19.56 29.54 -22.98
N SER A 25 -20.10 30.54 -23.67
CA SER A 25 -20.45 30.50 -25.08
C SER A 25 -19.19 30.59 -25.96
N TYR A 26 -18.88 29.54 -26.68
CA TYR A 26 -17.92 29.58 -27.78
C TYR A 26 -18.66 30.00 -29.08
N ARG A 27 -18.40 31.21 -29.53
CA ARG A 27 -18.92 31.73 -30.80
C ARG A 27 -18.02 31.28 -31.94
N HIS A 28 -18.62 30.59 -32.89
CA HIS A 28 -18.08 30.32 -34.22
C HIS A 28 -17.83 31.61 -34.97
N VAL A 29 -16.65 31.78 -35.55
CA VAL A 29 -16.42 32.71 -36.64
C VAL A 29 -15.93 31.90 -37.84
N VAL A 30 -16.83 31.76 -38.79
CA VAL A 30 -16.58 31.29 -40.15
C VAL A 30 -16.34 32.50 -41.02
N ALA A 31 -15.28 32.53 -41.76
CA ALA A 31 -15.23 33.35 -43.00
C ALA A 31 -14.25 32.72 -44.00
N PRO A 32 -14.68 32.51 -45.22
CA PRO A 32 -13.83 31.98 -46.29
C PRO A 32 -13.24 33.15 -47.08
N LEU A 33 -12.03 33.01 -47.58
CA LEU A 33 -11.57 33.81 -48.68
C LEU A 33 -10.80 32.96 -49.69
N PHE A 34 -11.48 32.69 -50.79
CA PHE A 34 -10.94 32.24 -52.06
C PHE A 34 -10.04 33.32 -52.67
N VAL A 35 -8.82 33.02 -53.00
CA VAL A 35 -8.10 33.70 -54.05
C VAL A 35 -7.36 32.67 -54.89
N VAL A 36 -7.88 32.47 -56.08
CA VAL A 36 -7.25 31.77 -57.22
C VAL A 36 -6.25 32.74 -57.82
N LEU A 37 -5.01 32.37 -57.97
CA LEU A 37 -4.17 32.94 -59.00
C LEU A 37 -3.21 31.92 -59.57
N CYS A 38 -3.31 31.82 -60.85
CA CYS A 38 -2.72 30.90 -61.82
C CYS A 38 -1.27 31.31 -62.12
N THR A 39 -0.50 30.30 -62.61
CA THR A 39 0.64 30.35 -63.52
C THR A 39 2.01 30.67 -62.89
N VAL A 40 2.97 29.84 -63.06
CA VAL A 40 4.01 29.70 -64.10
C VAL A 40 4.99 28.64 -63.67
N LEU A 41 5.14 27.58 -64.47
CA LEU A 41 6.29 26.67 -64.41
C LEU A 41 7.53 27.39 -65.00
N PRO A 42 8.69 27.12 -64.45
CA PRO A 42 9.82 26.72 -65.28
C PRO A 42 10.49 25.40 -64.86
N ALA A 43 11.03 24.81 -65.83
CA ALA A 43 11.62 23.51 -65.93
C ALA A 43 12.88 23.28 -65.07
N SER A 44 13.00 22.09 -64.61
CA SER A 44 14.22 21.23 -64.53
C SER A 44 15.54 21.84 -64.07
N ALA A 45 15.94 21.50 -62.88
CA ALA A 45 17.34 21.15 -62.61
C ALA A 45 17.34 19.93 -61.66
N GLN A 46 17.64 18.74 -62.20
CA GLN A 46 17.95 17.56 -61.42
C GLN A 46 19.30 17.78 -60.75
N THR A 47 19.28 17.90 -59.44
CA THR A 47 20.47 17.84 -58.61
C THR A 47 20.69 16.37 -58.17
N PRO A 48 21.89 15.82 -58.37
CA PRO A 48 22.14 14.40 -58.03
C PRO A 48 22.19 14.23 -56.51
N GLY A 49 21.43 13.25 -56.01
CA GLY A 49 21.76 12.41 -54.90
C GLY A 49 22.16 13.08 -53.57
N ALA A 50 21.23 13.64 -52.84
CA ALA A 50 21.38 13.72 -51.39
C ALA A 50 20.79 12.43 -50.79
N ALA A 51 21.65 11.59 -50.24
CA ALA A 51 21.23 10.43 -49.47
C ALA A 51 20.31 10.88 -48.35
N LEU A 52 19.09 10.32 -48.28
CA LEU A 52 18.18 10.50 -47.17
C LEU A 52 18.87 10.10 -45.86
N PRO A 53 18.82 10.92 -44.82
CA PRO A 53 19.29 10.48 -43.52
C PRO A 53 18.53 9.22 -43.08
N PRO A 54 19.19 8.26 -42.42
CA PRO A 54 18.52 7.04 -41.97
C PRO A 54 17.34 7.39 -41.08
N ALA A 55 16.20 6.76 -41.33
CA ALA A 55 15.01 6.91 -40.56
C ALA A 55 15.31 6.67 -39.06
N PRO A 56 14.75 7.46 -38.15
CA PRO A 56 14.91 7.22 -36.73
C PRO A 56 14.41 5.81 -36.40
N PRO A 57 15.11 5.09 -35.49
CA PRO A 57 14.67 3.76 -35.10
C PRO A 57 13.24 3.81 -34.57
N PRO A 58 12.40 2.80 -34.83
CA PRO A 58 11.06 2.74 -34.31
C PRO A 58 11.11 2.89 -32.78
N PRO A 59 10.15 3.59 -32.17
CA PRO A 59 10.10 3.72 -30.73
C PRO A 59 10.13 2.32 -30.13
N ALA A 60 11.09 2.09 -29.22
CA ALA A 60 11.22 0.83 -28.52
C ALA A 60 9.86 0.45 -27.96
N ALA A 61 9.35 -0.71 -28.36
CA ALA A 61 8.10 -1.25 -27.82
C ALA A 61 8.20 -1.18 -26.30
N THR A 62 7.33 -0.37 -25.70
CA THR A 62 7.22 -0.28 -24.25
C THR A 62 6.99 -1.70 -23.73
N ALA A 63 7.96 -2.25 -23.05
CA ALA A 63 7.81 -3.55 -22.42
C ALA A 63 6.52 -3.52 -21.57
N PRO A 64 5.71 -4.58 -21.60
CA PRO A 64 4.53 -4.64 -20.76
C PRO A 64 4.96 -4.37 -19.31
N PRO A 65 4.16 -3.62 -18.53
CA PRO A 65 4.50 -3.31 -17.14
C PRO A 65 4.82 -4.63 -16.44
N ALA A 66 6.02 -4.72 -15.89
CA ALA A 66 6.41 -5.87 -15.08
C ALA A 66 5.32 -6.06 -14.03
N VAL A 67 4.67 -7.22 -14.07
CA VAL A 67 3.72 -7.61 -13.01
C VAL A 67 4.55 -7.52 -11.75
N SER A 68 4.23 -6.57 -10.88
CA SER A 68 4.89 -6.43 -9.59
C SER A 68 4.71 -7.78 -8.89
N ALA A 69 5.80 -8.54 -8.84
CA ALA A 69 5.82 -9.74 -8.01
C ALA A 69 5.44 -9.26 -6.61
N GLY A 70 4.35 -9.78 -6.08
CA GLY A 70 3.93 -9.48 -4.72
C GLY A 70 5.08 -9.69 -3.75
N PRO A 71 5.03 -9.14 -2.54
CA PRO A 71 6.10 -9.30 -1.57
C PRO A 71 6.42 -10.80 -1.41
N THR A 72 7.71 -11.14 -1.48
CA THR A 72 8.16 -12.51 -1.20
C THR A 72 7.81 -12.83 0.24
N LEU A 73 6.81 -13.69 0.43
CA LEU A 73 6.33 -14.07 1.76
C LEU A 73 7.37 -14.95 2.47
N PRO A 74 7.65 -14.73 3.76
CA PRO A 74 8.37 -15.68 4.58
C PRO A 74 7.63 -17.04 4.60
N ALA A 75 8.38 -18.13 4.70
CA ALA A 75 7.78 -19.48 4.71
C ALA A 75 6.82 -19.71 5.88
N ASP A 76 7.00 -18.98 6.97
CA ASP A 76 6.21 -18.99 8.20
C ASP A 76 5.19 -17.83 8.27
N PHE A 77 4.85 -17.24 7.12
CA PHE A 77 3.92 -16.12 7.09
C PHE A 77 2.51 -16.60 7.43
N VAL A 78 1.92 -15.99 8.44
CA VAL A 78 0.50 -16.09 8.79
C VAL A 78 -0.15 -14.74 8.68
N VAL A 79 -1.38 -14.71 8.19
CA VAL A 79 -2.17 -13.50 7.98
C VAL A 79 -2.59 -12.93 9.33
N GLY A 80 -2.46 -11.63 9.48
CA GLY A 80 -2.88 -10.87 10.65
C GLY A 80 -3.92 -9.80 10.33
N ALA A 81 -4.37 -9.10 11.35
CA ALA A 81 -5.28 -7.96 11.18
C ALA A 81 -4.63 -6.85 10.35
N GLU A 82 -5.43 -6.10 9.62
CA GLU A 82 -5.02 -5.02 8.69
C GLU A 82 -4.30 -5.48 7.41
N ASP A 83 -4.00 -6.77 7.22
CA ASP A 83 -3.43 -7.25 5.98
C ASP A 83 -4.41 -7.12 4.82
N VAL A 84 -3.90 -6.83 3.63
CA VAL A 84 -4.72 -6.71 2.41
C VAL A 84 -4.52 -7.96 1.56
N LEU A 85 -5.60 -8.67 1.34
CA LEU A 85 -5.64 -9.89 0.54
C LEU A 85 -6.44 -9.66 -0.74
N SER A 86 -6.02 -10.29 -1.82
CA SER A 86 -6.82 -10.43 -3.04
C SER A 86 -7.25 -11.87 -3.16
N VAL A 87 -8.54 -12.11 -3.10
CA VAL A 87 -9.13 -13.42 -3.31
C VAL A 87 -9.74 -13.43 -4.71
N VAL A 88 -9.20 -14.27 -5.60
CA VAL A 88 -9.64 -14.34 -6.99
C VAL A 88 -10.16 -15.74 -7.27
N PHE A 89 -11.41 -15.83 -7.73
CA PHE A 89 -12.01 -17.06 -8.20
C PHE A 89 -11.88 -17.16 -9.72
N TRP A 90 -11.46 -18.33 -10.19
CA TRP A 90 -11.41 -18.60 -11.62
C TRP A 90 -12.82 -18.64 -12.23
N ARG A 91 -13.05 -17.82 -13.25
CA ARG A 91 -14.33 -17.63 -13.94
C ARG A 91 -15.44 -16.92 -13.15
N GLU A 92 -15.30 -16.72 -11.84
CA GLU A 92 -16.32 -16.11 -10.98
C GLU A 92 -15.85 -14.73 -10.48
N ARG A 93 -15.98 -13.73 -11.32
CA ARG A 93 -15.54 -12.35 -10.98
C ARG A 93 -16.38 -11.74 -9.85
N GLU A 94 -17.65 -12.12 -9.77
CA GLU A 94 -18.57 -11.60 -8.75
C GLU A 94 -18.22 -12.07 -7.32
N MET A 95 -17.51 -13.18 -7.20
CA MET A 95 -17.00 -13.70 -5.93
C MET A 95 -15.61 -13.19 -5.61
N SER A 96 -14.90 -12.60 -6.59
CA SER A 96 -13.52 -12.13 -6.45
C SER A 96 -13.51 -10.73 -5.85
N ALA A 97 -12.69 -10.51 -4.83
CA ALA A 97 -12.56 -9.21 -4.18
C ALA A 97 -11.17 -8.99 -3.56
N ASP A 98 -10.78 -7.71 -3.50
CA ASP A 98 -9.71 -7.27 -2.63
C ASP A 98 -10.31 -6.94 -1.26
N VAL A 99 -9.78 -7.55 -0.22
CA VAL A 99 -10.33 -7.47 1.13
C VAL A 99 -9.25 -7.13 2.15
N ILE A 100 -9.63 -6.40 3.17
CA ILE A 100 -8.79 -6.10 4.33
C ILE A 100 -9.21 -7.02 5.46
N VAL A 101 -8.23 -7.62 6.13
CA VAL A 101 -8.49 -8.41 7.34
C VAL A 101 -8.91 -7.47 8.46
N ARG A 102 -10.12 -7.67 8.94
CA ARG A 102 -10.71 -6.87 10.01
C ARG A 102 -10.01 -7.13 11.35
N PRO A 103 -10.13 -6.23 12.34
CA PRO A 103 -9.57 -6.44 13.68
C PRO A 103 -10.11 -7.69 14.40
N ASP A 104 -11.31 -8.17 14.03
CA ASP A 104 -11.89 -9.42 14.53
C ASP A 104 -11.29 -10.68 13.86
N GLY A 105 -10.29 -10.51 12.98
CA GLY A 105 -9.60 -11.60 12.30
C GLY A 105 -10.34 -12.22 11.13
N ARG A 106 -11.38 -11.56 10.62
CA ARG A 106 -12.22 -12.03 9.52
C ARG A 106 -12.09 -11.18 8.29
N ILE A 107 -12.37 -11.77 7.15
CA ILE A 107 -12.58 -11.08 5.87
C ILE A 107 -14.02 -11.25 5.42
N SER A 108 -14.58 -10.23 4.76
CA SER A 108 -15.93 -10.31 4.18
C SER A 108 -15.80 -10.45 2.68
N LEU A 109 -16.30 -11.57 2.15
CA LEU A 109 -16.29 -11.89 0.73
C LEU A 109 -17.72 -11.92 0.18
N PRO A 110 -17.95 -11.51 -1.08
CA PRO A 110 -19.23 -11.67 -1.73
C PRO A 110 -19.67 -13.14 -1.67
N LEU A 111 -20.96 -13.39 -1.41
CA LEU A 111 -21.62 -14.69 -1.27
C LEU A 111 -21.11 -15.55 -0.10
N LEU A 112 -19.84 -15.48 0.27
CA LEU A 112 -19.26 -16.30 1.35
C LEU A 112 -19.42 -15.66 2.73
N ASN A 113 -19.81 -14.37 2.78
CA ASN A 113 -19.90 -13.58 4.00
C ASN A 113 -18.59 -13.52 4.77
N ASP A 114 -18.63 -13.66 6.09
CA ASP A 114 -17.46 -13.53 6.96
C ASP A 114 -16.69 -14.86 7.08
N VAL A 115 -15.43 -14.81 6.71
CA VAL A 115 -14.49 -15.95 6.80
C VAL A 115 -13.36 -15.59 7.74
N GLU A 116 -13.11 -16.43 8.74
CA GLU A 116 -12.00 -16.28 9.67
C GLU A 116 -10.68 -16.67 9.01
N VAL A 117 -9.69 -15.75 9.06
CA VAL A 117 -8.42 -15.90 8.34
C VAL A 117 -7.19 -15.57 9.18
N VAL A 118 -7.36 -14.93 10.32
CA VAL A 118 -6.23 -14.58 11.19
C VAL A 118 -5.50 -15.83 11.66
N GLY A 119 -4.16 -15.81 11.64
CA GLY A 119 -3.34 -16.96 12.04
C GLY A 119 -3.24 -18.08 11.00
N LEU A 120 -3.93 -17.97 9.86
CA LEU A 120 -3.85 -18.93 8.77
C LEU A 120 -2.80 -18.50 7.74
N THR A 121 -2.20 -19.46 7.07
CA THR A 121 -1.38 -19.19 5.88
C THR A 121 -2.26 -18.91 4.66
N PRO A 122 -1.74 -18.24 3.62
CA PRO A 122 -2.49 -18.00 2.38
C PRO A 122 -3.04 -19.29 1.73
N ASP A 123 -2.30 -20.40 1.85
CA ASP A 123 -2.73 -21.70 1.34
C ASP A 123 -3.92 -22.26 2.12
N GLN A 124 -3.87 -22.17 3.45
CA GLN A 124 -4.99 -22.58 4.32
C GLN A 124 -6.25 -21.71 4.08
N ILE A 125 -6.05 -20.41 3.84
CA ILE A 125 -7.16 -19.52 3.49
C ILE A 125 -7.75 -19.93 2.15
N ARG A 126 -6.91 -20.23 1.14
CA ARG A 126 -7.36 -20.72 -0.16
C ARG A 126 -8.23 -21.97 -0.03
N GLU A 127 -7.79 -22.97 0.72
CA GLU A 127 -8.53 -24.20 0.95
C GLU A 127 -9.89 -23.92 1.63
N ARG A 128 -9.89 -23.11 2.68
CA ARG A 128 -11.09 -22.75 3.43
C ARG A 128 -12.11 -22.01 2.58
N VAL A 129 -11.65 -21.02 1.80
CA VAL A 129 -12.49 -20.22 0.91
C VAL A 129 -13.04 -21.10 -0.24
N THR A 130 -12.22 -22.00 -0.79
CA THR A 130 -12.64 -22.95 -1.82
C THR A 130 -13.71 -23.91 -1.30
N GLU A 131 -13.54 -24.42 -0.09
CA GLU A 131 -14.53 -25.31 0.55
C GLU A 131 -15.88 -24.62 0.74
N LEU A 132 -15.88 -23.37 1.24
CA LEU A 132 -17.10 -22.59 1.42
C LEU A 132 -17.78 -22.28 0.09
N ALA A 133 -17.00 -22.03 -0.97
CA ALA A 133 -17.50 -21.69 -2.30
C ALA A 133 -18.21 -22.87 -3.00
N ARG A 134 -17.94 -24.12 -2.62
CA ARG A 134 -18.61 -25.32 -3.15
C ARG A 134 -20.12 -25.32 -2.96
N LYS A 135 -20.63 -24.50 -2.02
CA LYS A 135 -22.07 -24.33 -1.82
C LYS A 135 -22.76 -23.51 -2.93
N PHE A 136 -21.97 -22.76 -3.68
CA PHE A 136 -22.47 -21.78 -4.66
C PHE A 136 -22.01 -22.09 -6.08
N VAL A 137 -20.87 -22.76 -6.24
CA VAL A 137 -20.22 -23.04 -7.53
C VAL A 137 -19.75 -24.49 -7.56
N GLU A 138 -19.96 -25.15 -8.70
CA GLU A 138 -19.37 -26.46 -8.96
C GLU A 138 -17.87 -26.29 -9.26
N GLU A 139 -17.02 -27.05 -8.61
CA GLU A 139 -15.55 -27.03 -8.77
C GLU A 139 -14.91 -25.63 -8.64
N PRO A 140 -15.11 -24.91 -7.53
CA PRO A 140 -14.52 -23.59 -7.36
C PRO A 140 -12.99 -23.68 -7.27
N SER A 141 -12.30 -22.79 -7.97
CA SER A 141 -10.86 -22.64 -7.91
C SER A 141 -10.53 -21.22 -7.44
N ALA A 142 -10.01 -21.09 -6.23
CA ALA A 142 -9.62 -19.81 -5.65
C ALA A 142 -8.09 -19.63 -5.62
N THR A 143 -7.65 -18.41 -5.80
CA THR A 143 -6.27 -17.97 -5.57
C THR A 143 -6.26 -16.85 -4.54
N VAL A 144 -5.42 -16.96 -3.54
CA VAL A 144 -5.25 -15.93 -2.50
C VAL A 144 -3.88 -15.30 -2.64
N VAL A 145 -3.85 -14.00 -2.87
CA VAL A 145 -2.62 -13.21 -3.02
C VAL A 145 -2.57 -12.17 -1.90
N VAL A 146 -1.47 -12.12 -1.16
CA VAL A 146 -1.22 -11.07 -0.18
C VAL A 146 -0.72 -9.83 -0.92
N LYS A 147 -1.52 -8.76 -0.95
CA LYS A 147 -1.15 -7.49 -1.58
C LYS A 147 -0.31 -6.61 -0.67
N GLN A 148 -0.70 -6.52 0.61
CA GLN A 148 0.00 -5.70 1.60
C GLN A 148 0.04 -6.43 2.95
N ILE A 149 1.19 -6.37 3.59
CA ILE A 149 1.40 -6.91 4.93
C ILE A 149 1.45 -5.71 5.88
N ASN A 150 0.37 -5.50 6.62
CA ASN A 150 0.22 -4.43 7.59
C ASN A 150 0.23 -4.92 9.03
N SER A 151 0.01 -6.22 9.25
CA SER A 151 0.00 -6.87 10.56
C SER A 151 1.38 -6.97 11.20
N ARG A 152 2.44 -7.01 10.38
CA ARG A 152 3.83 -7.19 10.84
C ARG A 152 4.58 -5.87 10.82
N LYS A 153 4.49 -5.09 11.88
CA LYS A 153 5.19 -3.80 12.03
C LYS A 153 6.00 -3.77 13.32
N VAL A 154 7.09 -3.03 13.31
CA VAL A 154 7.86 -2.62 14.48
C VAL A 154 7.90 -1.11 14.53
N TYR A 155 8.03 -0.56 15.70
CA TYR A 155 8.04 0.88 15.92
C TYR A 155 9.41 1.34 16.40
N ILE A 156 9.89 2.48 15.92
CA ILE A 156 11.08 3.12 16.44
C ILE A 156 10.77 4.58 16.76
N THR A 157 11.18 5.02 17.94
CA THR A 157 10.92 6.37 18.43
C THR A 157 12.15 6.95 19.14
N GLY A 158 12.16 8.26 19.31
CA GLY A 158 13.23 8.99 19.99
C GLY A 158 14.27 9.58 19.03
N SER A 159 15.54 9.55 19.43
CA SER A 159 16.63 10.24 18.75
C SER A 159 17.17 9.47 17.53
N VAL A 160 16.29 9.17 16.55
CA VAL A 160 16.64 8.61 15.24
C VAL A 160 16.26 9.58 14.13
N GLU A 161 16.88 9.44 12.95
CA GLU A 161 16.59 10.34 11.82
C GLU A 161 15.14 10.28 11.37
N ARG A 162 14.56 9.07 11.28
CA ARG A 162 13.19 8.84 10.84
C ARG A 162 12.45 7.95 11.82
N PRO A 163 11.85 8.52 12.88
CA PRO A 163 10.99 7.76 13.80
C PRO A 163 9.68 7.37 13.10
N GLY A 164 9.11 6.22 13.47
CA GLY A 164 7.84 5.75 12.93
C GLY A 164 7.70 4.24 12.88
N PRO A 165 6.63 3.73 12.26
CA PRO A 165 6.43 2.30 12.01
C PRO A 165 7.25 1.82 10.82
N TYR A 166 7.82 0.62 10.95
CA TYR A 166 8.57 -0.06 9.89
C TYR A 166 7.99 -1.45 9.64
N PRO A 167 7.78 -1.86 8.39
CA PRO A 167 7.29 -3.19 8.08
C PRO A 167 8.36 -4.25 8.38
N LEU A 168 7.95 -5.35 9.03
CA LEU A 168 8.79 -6.48 9.36
C LEU A 168 8.55 -7.63 8.36
N LEU A 169 9.00 -7.46 7.12
CA LEU A 169 8.79 -8.44 6.03
C LEU A 169 9.76 -9.62 6.07
N ARG A 170 10.85 -9.49 6.81
CA ARG A 170 11.90 -10.51 7.00
C ARG A 170 12.46 -10.39 8.41
N PRO A 171 13.13 -11.43 8.92
CA PRO A 171 13.83 -11.36 10.20
C PRO A 171 14.78 -10.14 10.19
N THR A 172 14.53 -9.19 11.06
CA THR A 172 15.27 -7.92 11.14
C THR A 172 15.74 -7.73 12.56
N THR A 173 17.01 -7.35 12.72
CA THR A 173 17.60 -7.09 14.03
C THR A 173 17.47 -5.62 14.43
N ILE A 174 17.75 -5.29 15.69
CA ILE A 174 17.72 -3.90 16.19
C ILE A 174 18.65 -3.01 15.37
N LEU A 175 19.88 -3.47 15.09
CA LEU A 175 20.86 -2.71 14.31
C LEU A 175 20.34 -2.42 12.88
N GLN A 176 19.72 -3.40 12.25
CA GLN A 176 19.14 -3.23 10.92
C GLN A 176 17.96 -2.25 10.93
N LEU A 177 17.11 -2.28 11.97
CA LEU A 177 16.02 -1.32 12.10
C LEU A 177 16.55 0.11 12.26
N ILE A 178 17.58 0.33 13.08
CA ILE A 178 18.24 1.64 13.23
C ILE A 178 18.79 2.11 11.87
N ALA A 179 19.43 1.23 11.11
CA ALA A 179 19.93 1.57 9.78
C ALA A 179 18.79 1.93 8.81
N MET A 180 17.64 1.22 8.84
CA MET A 180 16.44 1.54 8.04
C MET A 180 15.85 2.89 8.47
N ALA A 181 15.93 3.24 9.74
CA ALA A 181 15.49 4.54 10.28
C ALA A 181 16.43 5.71 9.93
N GLY A 182 17.52 5.45 9.18
CA GLY A 182 18.48 6.47 8.77
C GLY A 182 19.63 6.68 9.75
N GLY A 183 19.72 5.87 10.81
CA GLY A 183 20.72 5.98 11.85
C GLY A 183 20.26 6.76 13.09
N LEU A 184 21.18 6.92 14.03
CA LEU A 184 20.99 7.69 15.26
C LEU A 184 21.33 9.16 15.01
N LYS A 185 20.61 10.07 15.65
CA LYS A 185 20.93 11.50 15.64
C LYS A 185 22.21 11.78 16.45
N GLU A 186 22.79 12.95 16.23
CA GLU A 186 24.06 13.36 16.82
C GLU A 186 24.07 13.30 18.36
N PHE A 187 22.96 13.63 19.00
CA PHE A 187 22.83 13.66 20.46
C PHE A 187 22.10 12.45 21.03
N ALA A 188 21.93 11.38 20.24
CA ALA A 188 21.28 10.17 20.71
C ALA A 188 22.11 9.45 21.77
N ASN A 189 21.48 9.01 22.86
CA ASN A 189 22.12 8.15 23.84
C ASN A 189 22.25 6.71 23.31
N SER A 190 23.25 6.51 22.48
CA SER A 190 23.52 5.24 21.78
C SER A 190 23.84 4.06 22.71
N GLY A 191 24.14 4.33 23.99
CA GLY A 191 24.45 3.29 24.98
C GLY A 191 23.23 2.75 25.74
N SER A 192 22.06 3.37 25.60
CA SER A 192 20.88 3.07 26.45
C SER A 192 19.62 2.88 25.62
N ILE A 193 19.72 2.25 24.46
CA ILE A 193 18.59 1.94 23.61
C ILE A 193 17.80 0.79 24.25
N VAL A 194 16.47 0.88 24.21
CA VAL A 194 15.59 -0.07 24.86
C VAL A 194 14.58 -0.62 23.83
N VAL A 195 14.43 -1.94 23.81
CA VAL A 195 13.36 -2.61 23.07
C VAL A 195 12.30 -3.06 24.04
N VAL A 196 11.09 -2.58 23.86
CA VAL A 196 9.91 -3.00 24.63
C VAL A 196 9.12 -3.98 23.76
N ARG A 197 8.93 -5.17 24.24
CA ARG A 197 8.13 -6.24 23.65
C ARG A 197 6.93 -6.51 24.54
N THR A 198 5.74 -6.47 23.96
CA THR A 198 4.52 -6.87 24.66
C THR A 198 4.10 -8.23 24.11
N ASP A 199 4.13 -9.24 24.94
CA ASP A 199 3.63 -10.56 24.58
C ASP A 199 2.10 -10.60 24.71
N GLY A 200 1.45 -11.60 24.08
CA GLY A 200 -0.02 -11.71 24.03
C GLY A 200 -0.74 -11.72 25.40
N ASN A 201 -0.03 -11.97 26.50
CA ASN A 201 -0.53 -11.90 27.87
C ASN A 201 -0.41 -10.51 28.52
N ALA A 202 -0.09 -9.48 27.73
CA ALA A 202 0.18 -8.11 28.20
C ALA A 202 1.41 -7.98 29.11
N GLU A 203 2.23 -9.02 29.25
CA GLU A 203 3.53 -8.92 29.91
C GLU A 203 4.51 -8.16 29.02
N GLN A 204 5.17 -7.15 29.61
CA GLN A 204 6.17 -6.36 28.91
C GLN A 204 7.57 -6.86 29.23
N ALA A 205 8.25 -7.35 28.22
CA ALA A 205 9.67 -7.67 28.31
C ALA A 205 10.49 -6.50 27.76
N THR A 206 11.52 -6.10 28.51
CA THR A 206 12.41 -5.01 28.13
C THR A 206 13.81 -5.54 27.86
N PHE A 207 14.34 -5.25 26.69
CA PHE A 207 15.71 -5.62 26.29
C PHE A 207 16.55 -4.37 26.12
N GLN A 208 17.71 -4.34 26.78
CA GLN A 208 18.66 -3.26 26.61
C GLN A 208 19.56 -3.52 25.39
N PHE A 209 19.88 -2.48 24.65
CA PHE A 209 20.75 -2.53 23.50
C PHE A 209 21.72 -1.37 23.52
N ASN A 210 23.02 -1.69 23.55
CA ASN A 210 24.09 -0.71 23.46
C ASN A 210 24.70 -0.71 22.06
N TYR A 211 24.37 0.31 21.28
CA TYR A 211 24.85 0.47 19.91
C TYR A 211 26.37 0.57 19.84
N ASN A 212 27.02 1.22 20.82
CA ASN A 212 28.47 1.39 20.84
C ASN A 212 29.19 0.05 21.03
N ASP A 213 28.65 -0.85 21.85
CA ASP A 213 29.23 -2.17 22.04
C ASP A 213 29.15 -3.00 20.75
N VAL A 214 28.01 -2.99 20.07
CA VAL A 214 27.85 -3.70 18.81
C VAL A 214 28.74 -3.12 17.71
N LYS A 215 28.83 -1.78 17.62
CA LYS A 215 29.75 -1.07 16.70
C LYS A 215 31.20 -1.49 16.93
N ASN A 216 31.60 -1.66 18.19
CA ASN A 216 32.93 -2.07 18.57
C ASN A 216 33.12 -3.60 18.61
N ARG A 217 32.16 -4.36 18.07
CA ARG A 217 32.13 -5.84 18.03
C ARG A 217 32.20 -6.49 19.44
N LYS A 218 31.72 -5.77 20.44
CA LYS A 218 31.54 -6.27 21.81
C LYS A 218 30.08 -6.68 21.98
N ASN A 219 29.85 -7.73 22.77
CA ASN A 219 28.50 -8.17 23.17
C ASN A 219 27.45 -8.19 22.02
N LEU A 220 27.76 -8.90 20.93
CA LEU A 220 26.89 -9.02 19.75
C LEU A 220 25.57 -9.73 20.03
N THR A 221 25.48 -10.49 21.12
CA THR A 221 24.28 -11.26 21.52
C THR A 221 23.09 -10.38 21.85
N GLN A 222 23.32 -9.10 22.21
CA GLN A 222 22.24 -8.13 22.44
C GLN A 222 21.52 -7.67 21.15
N ASN A 223 22.09 -7.94 19.96
CA ASN A 223 21.46 -7.61 18.68
C ASN A 223 20.42 -8.67 18.31
N ILE A 224 19.34 -8.73 19.09
CA ILE A 224 18.27 -9.71 18.95
C ILE A 224 17.43 -9.45 17.70
N PRO A 225 16.79 -10.48 17.14
CA PRO A 225 15.75 -10.31 16.11
C PRO A 225 14.50 -9.70 16.73
N LEU A 226 13.93 -8.74 16.00
CA LEU A 226 12.69 -8.07 16.37
C LEU A 226 11.48 -8.94 16.03
N LYS A 227 10.43 -8.80 16.84
CA LYS A 227 9.12 -9.42 16.59
C LYS A 227 8.09 -8.33 16.20
N PRO A 228 7.02 -8.69 15.48
CA PRO A 228 5.91 -7.76 15.23
C PRO A 228 5.38 -7.19 16.55
N GLY A 229 5.15 -5.87 16.59
CA GLY A 229 4.72 -5.16 17.79
C GLY A 229 5.85 -4.62 18.67
N ASP A 230 7.10 -4.99 18.44
CA ASP A 230 8.23 -4.45 19.21
C ASP A 230 8.33 -2.92 19.03
N THR A 231 8.63 -2.22 20.11
CA THR A 231 8.91 -0.78 20.10
C THR A 231 10.34 -0.53 20.54
N VAL A 232 11.14 0.09 19.67
CA VAL A 232 12.53 0.49 19.95
C VAL A 232 12.55 1.95 20.35
N ILE A 233 13.03 2.24 21.55
CA ILE A 233 13.13 3.58 22.12
C ILE A 233 14.62 3.97 22.15
N VAL A 234 14.94 5.08 21.49
CA VAL A 234 16.29 5.66 21.44
C VAL A 234 16.27 6.97 22.22
N PRO A 235 16.85 7.00 23.41
CA PRO A 235 16.91 8.22 24.24
C PRO A 235 17.76 9.32 23.65
#